data_6da94955df5b84b40664cbe80b8ace92
#
_entry.id   6da94955df5b84b40664cbe80b8ace92
#
_cell.length_a   1.000
_cell.length_b   1.000
_cell.length_c   1.000
_cell.angle_alpha   90.00
_cell.angle_beta   90.00
_cell.angle_gamma   90.00
#
_symmetry.space_group_name_H-M   'P 1'
#
loop_
_entity.id
_entity.type
_entity.pdbx_description
1 polymer ?
#
loop_
_entity_poly.entity_id
_entity_poly.type
_entity_poly.pdbx_seq_one_letter_code
_entity_poly.pdbx_strand_id
1 'polypeptide(L)'
;RFDCLCDVWQPPSKIPAYLHITDIAGLIKGASEGAGLGNAFLSHIQAVDGLYHVVRAFDNPEVVHVEDSVDPIRDMETIMYELCRKDTAYVESCKAKKDAEMKKNPKDKLPPVYFTVMEKVTDMLNKNIPLRTGDWNIEEVAKINELIPQCITLKPIVYLVNLDTPSFKRKGNKWLVPINDWVNSHGGGIVIPISVSWEQELWNLRADKAATEAFLAASNGQKS
;
A
#
# COMPACT_ATOMS: atom_id res chain seq x y z
N ARG A 1 23.66 8.93 5.05
CA ARG A 1 23.02 9.59 6.21
C ARG A 1 23.36 8.88 7.53
N PHE A 2 23.26 7.56 7.61
CA PHE A 2 23.55 6.78 8.82
C PHE A 2 25.00 7.01 9.30
N ASP A 3 25.97 6.82 8.42
CA ASP A 3 27.39 7.01 8.75
C ASP A 3 27.68 8.45 9.20
N CYS A 4 27.15 9.43 8.48
CA CYS A 4 27.28 10.85 8.86
C CYS A 4 26.71 11.14 10.26
N LEU A 5 25.56 10.57 10.61
CA LEU A 5 25.00 10.70 11.96
C LEU A 5 25.88 10.01 13.01
N CYS A 6 26.41 8.82 12.69
CA CYS A 6 27.35 8.13 13.58
C CYS A 6 28.64 8.93 13.81
N ASP A 7 29.14 9.61 12.77
CA ASP A 7 30.36 10.43 12.87
C ASP A 7 30.14 11.71 13.70
N VAL A 8 28.95 12.31 13.59
CA VAL A 8 28.59 13.51 14.37
C VAL A 8 28.35 13.17 15.85
N TRP A 9 27.58 12.12 16.12
CA TRP A 9 27.10 11.82 17.48
C TRP A 9 27.96 10.81 18.24
N GLN A 10 28.89 10.11 17.58
CA GLN A 10 29.79 9.09 18.16
C GLN A 10 29.05 8.14 19.14
N PRO A 11 27.95 7.49 18.70
CA PRO A 11 27.15 6.65 19.60
C PRO A 11 27.93 5.42 20.08
N PRO A 12 27.66 4.94 21.28
CA PRO A 12 28.34 3.74 21.81
C PRO A 12 27.99 2.46 21.04
N SER A 13 26.88 2.48 20.28
CA SER A 13 26.41 1.35 19.44
C SER A 13 25.88 1.89 18.11
N LYS A 14 26.20 1.21 17.01
CA LYS A 14 25.78 1.57 15.64
C LYS A 14 24.88 0.49 15.10
N ILE A 15 23.57 0.66 15.27
CA ILE A 15 22.55 -0.29 14.79
C ILE A 15 21.76 0.37 13.66
N PRO A 16 21.96 -0.03 12.39
CA PRO A 16 21.18 0.51 11.28
C PRO A 16 19.73 0.00 11.33
N ALA A 17 18.81 0.82 10.83
CA ALA A 17 17.46 0.35 10.56
C ALA A 17 17.43 -0.54 9.32
N TYR A 18 16.57 -1.55 9.34
CA TYR A 18 16.34 -2.44 8.19
C TYR A 18 14.91 -2.28 7.70
N LEU A 19 14.75 -2.26 6.38
CA LEU A 19 13.47 -2.34 5.70
C LEU A 19 13.35 -3.74 5.09
N HIS A 20 12.34 -4.50 5.52
CA HIS A 20 12.02 -5.80 4.93
C HIS A 20 10.94 -5.58 3.87
N ILE A 21 11.27 -5.89 2.61
CA ILE A 21 10.33 -5.80 1.49
C ILE A 21 9.96 -7.24 1.10
N THR A 22 8.66 -7.53 1.12
CA THR A 22 8.10 -8.80 0.67
C THR A 22 7.39 -8.59 -0.65
N ASP A 23 7.87 -9.26 -1.70
CA ASP A 23 7.17 -9.31 -2.98
C ASP A 23 5.96 -10.23 -2.88
N ILE A 24 4.84 -9.80 -3.43
CA ILE A 24 3.59 -10.54 -3.42
C ILE A 24 3.03 -10.63 -4.85
N ALA A 25 2.43 -11.78 -5.19
CA ALA A 25 1.78 -11.94 -6.49
C ALA A 25 0.73 -10.85 -6.72
N GLY A 26 0.57 -10.40 -7.97
CA GLY A 26 -0.39 -9.35 -8.29
C GLY A 26 -1.83 -9.72 -7.89
N LEU A 27 -2.56 -8.75 -7.37
CA LEU A 27 -4.00 -8.91 -7.10
C LEU A 27 -4.77 -9.00 -8.41
N ILE A 28 -5.62 -10.01 -8.50
CA ILE A 28 -6.61 -10.14 -9.56
C ILE A 28 -8.02 -9.93 -8.99
N LYS A 29 -8.94 -9.48 -9.83
CA LYS A 29 -10.36 -9.33 -9.48
C LYS A 29 -10.94 -10.65 -8.97
N GLY A 30 -11.66 -10.60 -7.84
CA GLY A 30 -12.20 -11.79 -7.19
C GLY A 30 -11.23 -12.50 -6.22
N ALA A 31 -10.07 -11.92 -5.95
CA ALA A 31 -9.10 -12.48 -5.01
C ALA A 31 -9.65 -12.63 -3.58
N SER A 32 -10.52 -11.73 -3.15
CA SER A 32 -11.20 -11.76 -1.86
C SER A 32 -12.21 -12.92 -1.75
N GLU A 33 -12.76 -13.40 -2.86
CA GLU A 33 -13.71 -14.52 -2.95
C GLU A 33 -13.02 -15.88 -3.18
N GLY A 34 -11.69 -15.92 -3.15
CA GLY A 34 -10.89 -17.14 -3.27
C GLY A 34 -10.44 -17.48 -4.70
N ALA A 35 -10.61 -16.57 -5.67
CA ALA A 35 -10.07 -16.75 -7.00
C ALA A 35 -8.52 -16.72 -6.96
N GLY A 36 -7.88 -17.72 -7.49
CA GLY A 36 -6.42 -17.84 -7.56
C GLY A 36 -5.76 -18.04 -6.20
N LEU A 37 -4.60 -17.37 -5.98
CA LEU A 37 -3.82 -17.38 -4.73
C LEU A 37 -4.39 -16.48 -3.62
N GLY A 38 -5.63 -15.96 -3.78
CA GLY A 38 -6.20 -14.85 -3.03
C GLY A 38 -6.07 -14.92 -1.51
N ASN A 39 -6.35 -16.06 -0.87
CA ASN A 39 -6.28 -16.18 0.60
C ASN A 39 -4.85 -16.20 1.16
N ALA A 40 -3.91 -16.87 0.48
CA ALA A 40 -2.50 -16.89 0.90
C ALA A 40 -1.86 -15.50 0.70
N PHE A 41 -2.14 -14.86 -0.42
CA PHE A 41 -1.74 -13.50 -0.76
C PHE A 41 -2.17 -12.48 0.32
N LEU A 42 -3.44 -12.50 0.70
CA LEU A 42 -4.01 -11.55 1.66
C LEU A 42 -3.47 -11.78 3.08
N SER A 43 -3.07 -13.00 3.42
CA SER A 43 -2.38 -13.29 4.69
C SER A 43 -0.99 -12.65 4.76
N HIS A 44 -0.26 -12.61 3.65
CA HIS A 44 1.05 -11.93 3.59
C HIS A 44 0.92 -10.43 3.77
N ILE A 45 -0.12 -9.79 3.18
CA ILE A 45 -0.38 -8.36 3.36
C ILE A 45 -0.75 -8.03 4.82
N GLN A 46 -1.42 -8.91 5.52
CA GLN A 46 -1.75 -8.71 6.94
C GLN A 46 -0.52 -8.66 7.84
N ALA A 47 0.58 -9.31 7.46
CA ALA A 47 1.79 -9.42 8.27
C ALA A 47 2.76 -8.24 8.18
N VAL A 48 2.58 -7.31 7.22
CA VAL A 48 3.47 -6.17 7.01
C VAL A 48 2.93 -4.88 7.63
N ASP A 49 3.82 -3.90 7.89
CA ASP A 49 3.47 -2.63 8.55
C ASP A 49 2.95 -1.56 7.58
N GLY A 50 3.26 -1.67 6.29
CA GLY A 50 2.85 -0.73 5.25
C GLY A 50 2.89 -1.36 3.86
N LEU A 51 2.37 -0.65 2.86
CA LEU A 51 2.18 -1.16 1.51
C LEU A 51 2.84 -0.23 0.48
N TYR A 52 3.55 -0.82 -0.48
CA TYR A 52 3.89 -0.20 -1.73
C TYR A 52 2.88 -0.64 -2.80
N HIS A 53 2.07 0.29 -3.27
CA HIS A 53 1.14 0.05 -4.36
C HIS A 53 1.81 0.42 -5.68
N VAL A 54 2.29 -0.57 -6.41
CA VAL A 54 2.92 -0.38 -7.72
C VAL A 54 1.85 -0.22 -8.79
N VAL A 55 1.81 0.95 -9.42
CA VAL A 55 0.81 1.33 -10.42
C VAL A 55 1.47 1.37 -11.80
N ARG A 56 0.92 0.64 -12.76
CA ARG A 56 1.40 0.65 -14.15
C ARG A 56 0.83 1.84 -14.91
N ALA A 57 1.68 2.76 -15.37
CA ALA A 57 1.28 3.93 -16.14
C ALA A 57 2.03 4.04 -17.48
N PHE A 58 2.35 2.90 -18.10
CA PHE A 58 3.04 2.82 -19.40
C PHE A 58 2.40 1.76 -20.28
N ASP A 59 2.41 2.00 -21.60
CA ASP A 59 1.95 1.08 -22.62
C ASP A 59 3.13 0.24 -23.11
N ASN A 60 3.01 -1.10 -23.05
CA ASN A 60 3.97 -2.03 -23.66
C ASN A 60 3.22 -3.29 -24.09
N PRO A 61 3.17 -3.61 -25.38
CA PRO A 61 2.46 -4.79 -25.89
C PRO A 61 3.11 -6.13 -25.46
N GLU A 62 4.39 -6.13 -25.08
CA GLU A 62 5.08 -7.33 -24.59
C GLU A 62 4.72 -7.66 -23.14
N VAL A 63 4.15 -6.70 -22.38
CA VAL A 63 3.74 -6.90 -21.00
C VAL A 63 2.25 -7.13 -20.96
N VAL A 64 1.85 -8.38 -20.75
CA VAL A 64 0.44 -8.78 -20.63
C VAL A 64 -0.22 -8.03 -19.46
N HIS A 65 -1.44 -7.55 -19.69
CA HIS A 65 -2.30 -6.95 -18.67
C HIS A 65 -3.56 -7.81 -18.51
N VAL A 66 -4.04 -7.99 -17.30
CA VAL A 66 -5.22 -8.82 -17.00
C VAL A 66 -6.48 -8.31 -17.71
N GLU A 67 -6.60 -7.01 -17.91
CA GLU A 67 -7.77 -6.33 -18.51
C GLU A 67 -7.50 -5.83 -19.95
N ASP A 68 -6.46 -6.35 -20.62
CA ASP A 68 -6.06 -6.03 -22.01
C ASP A 68 -5.84 -4.53 -22.33
N SER A 69 -5.94 -3.65 -21.33
CA SER A 69 -5.76 -2.20 -21.48
C SER A 69 -5.11 -1.57 -20.26
N VAL A 70 -4.30 -0.53 -20.47
CA VAL A 70 -3.68 0.23 -19.37
C VAL A 70 -4.61 1.33 -18.91
N ASP A 71 -5.18 1.14 -17.73
CA ASP A 71 -5.98 2.14 -17.02
C ASP A 71 -5.64 2.09 -15.52
N PRO A 72 -4.68 2.93 -15.09
CA PRO A 72 -4.24 2.95 -13.69
C PRO A 72 -5.35 3.24 -12.69
N ILE A 73 -6.32 4.07 -13.05
CA ILE A 73 -7.40 4.46 -12.13
C ILE A 73 -8.33 3.27 -11.87
N ARG A 74 -8.79 2.61 -12.93
CA ARG A 74 -9.57 1.36 -12.82
C ARG A 74 -8.85 0.31 -11.99
N ASP A 75 -7.54 0.14 -12.21
CA ASP A 75 -6.74 -0.86 -11.51
C ASP A 75 -6.62 -0.52 -10.02
N MET A 76 -6.44 0.76 -9.67
CA MET A 76 -6.40 1.24 -8.29
C MET A 76 -7.76 1.06 -7.59
N GLU A 77 -8.87 1.35 -8.27
CA GLU A 77 -10.23 1.12 -7.77
C GLU A 77 -10.49 -0.36 -7.51
N THR A 78 -10.09 -1.23 -8.44
CA THR A 78 -10.23 -2.69 -8.29
C THR A 78 -9.48 -3.19 -7.06
N ILE A 79 -8.22 -2.77 -6.88
CA ILE A 79 -7.43 -3.16 -5.71
C ILE A 79 -8.04 -2.63 -4.42
N MET A 80 -8.48 -1.37 -4.39
CA MET A 80 -9.14 -0.80 -3.21
C MET A 80 -10.38 -1.59 -2.83
N TYR A 81 -11.21 -1.93 -3.80
CA TYR A 81 -12.40 -2.77 -3.61
C TYR A 81 -12.03 -4.12 -2.96
N GLU A 82 -11.05 -4.84 -3.51
CA GLU A 82 -10.63 -6.14 -3.01
C GLU A 82 -10.09 -6.06 -1.57
N LEU A 83 -9.32 -5.02 -1.24
CA LEU A 83 -8.81 -4.79 0.12
C LEU A 83 -9.95 -4.51 1.11
N CYS A 84 -10.91 -3.66 0.74
CA CYS A 84 -12.09 -3.38 1.58
C CYS A 84 -12.96 -4.62 1.80
N ARG A 85 -13.19 -5.44 0.75
CA ARG A 85 -13.94 -6.70 0.86
C ARG A 85 -13.25 -7.68 1.81
N LYS A 86 -11.92 -7.79 1.74
CA LYS A 86 -11.16 -8.62 2.67
C LYS A 86 -11.28 -8.16 4.11
N ASP A 87 -11.15 -6.85 4.34
CA ASP A 87 -11.30 -6.29 5.67
C ASP A 87 -12.75 -6.47 6.19
N THR A 88 -13.76 -6.37 5.33
CA THR A 88 -15.14 -6.68 5.70
C THR A 88 -15.27 -8.10 6.27
N ALA A 89 -14.76 -9.10 5.55
CA ALA A 89 -14.80 -10.49 6.01
C ALA A 89 -14.02 -10.69 7.33
N TYR A 90 -12.89 -10.03 7.49
CA TYR A 90 -12.11 -10.05 8.73
C TYR A 90 -12.87 -9.43 9.90
N VAL A 91 -13.48 -8.25 9.72
CA VAL A 91 -14.29 -7.54 10.71
C VAL A 91 -15.50 -8.37 11.12
N GLU A 92 -16.21 -9.00 10.19
CA GLU A 92 -17.33 -9.91 10.47
C GLU A 92 -16.88 -11.10 11.33
N SER A 93 -15.71 -11.68 11.03
CA SER A 93 -15.13 -12.75 11.85
C SER A 93 -14.82 -12.28 13.28
N CYS A 94 -14.29 -11.08 13.43
CA CYS A 94 -14.01 -10.49 14.75
C CYS A 94 -15.32 -10.22 15.54
N LYS A 95 -16.36 -9.70 14.88
CA LYS A 95 -17.70 -9.53 15.48
C LYS A 95 -18.26 -10.87 15.96
N ALA A 96 -18.25 -11.88 15.11
CA ALA A 96 -18.79 -13.20 15.47
C ALA A 96 -18.06 -13.83 16.65
N LYS A 97 -16.73 -13.67 16.75
CA LYS A 97 -15.95 -14.11 17.92
C LYS A 97 -16.38 -13.38 19.18
N LYS A 98 -16.52 -12.05 19.09
CA LYS A 98 -16.91 -11.23 20.23
C LYS A 98 -18.34 -11.56 20.72
N ASP A 99 -19.27 -11.76 19.80
CA ASP A 99 -20.64 -12.20 20.13
C ASP A 99 -20.66 -13.58 20.81
N ALA A 100 -19.80 -14.49 20.38
CA ALA A 100 -19.67 -15.81 21.01
C ALA A 100 -19.08 -15.72 22.43
N GLU A 101 -18.13 -14.82 22.68
CA GLU A 101 -17.60 -14.52 24.02
C GLU A 101 -18.68 -13.96 24.94
N MET A 102 -19.48 -13.00 24.45
CA MET A 102 -20.57 -12.40 25.21
C MET A 102 -21.66 -13.41 25.57
N LYS A 103 -21.97 -14.36 24.70
CA LYS A 103 -22.93 -15.45 25.00
C LYS A 103 -22.44 -16.35 26.13
N LYS A 104 -21.10 -16.55 26.24
CA LYS A 104 -20.50 -17.35 27.34
C LYS A 104 -20.50 -16.60 28.67
N ASN A 105 -20.35 -15.27 28.63
CA ASN A 105 -20.28 -14.40 29.81
C ASN A 105 -21.35 -13.29 29.75
N PRO A 106 -22.62 -13.57 29.97
CA PRO A 106 -23.72 -12.58 29.82
C PRO A 106 -23.65 -11.38 30.76
N LYS A 107 -22.79 -11.42 31.78
CA LYS A 107 -22.59 -10.33 32.73
C LYS A 107 -21.66 -9.23 32.20
N ASP A 108 -20.83 -9.57 31.23
CA ASP A 108 -19.90 -8.62 30.60
C ASP A 108 -20.68 -7.76 29.59
N LYS A 109 -20.65 -6.43 29.80
CA LYS A 109 -21.29 -5.49 28.88
C LYS A 109 -20.23 -4.88 27.98
N LEU A 110 -20.48 -4.87 26.66
CA LEU A 110 -19.63 -4.15 25.73
C LEU A 110 -19.77 -2.63 25.94
N PRO A 111 -18.67 -1.88 25.94
CA PRO A 111 -18.73 -0.43 26.08
C PRO A 111 -19.43 0.20 24.86
N PRO A 112 -20.11 1.34 25.01
CA PRO A 112 -20.79 2.00 23.88
C PRO A 112 -19.88 2.29 22.69
N VAL A 113 -18.62 2.65 22.93
CA VAL A 113 -17.62 2.90 21.89
C VAL A 113 -17.39 1.69 20.97
N TYR A 114 -17.60 0.46 21.45
CA TYR A 114 -17.54 -0.74 20.62
C TYR A 114 -18.54 -0.68 19.46
N PHE A 115 -19.80 -0.37 19.78
CA PHE A 115 -20.87 -0.33 18.77
C PHE A 115 -20.65 0.80 17.77
N THR A 116 -20.30 1.99 18.25
CA THR A 116 -20.00 3.14 17.39
C THR A 116 -18.86 2.86 16.42
N VAL A 117 -17.75 2.29 16.94
CA VAL A 117 -16.59 1.93 16.09
C VAL A 117 -16.96 0.88 15.05
N MET A 118 -17.64 -0.20 15.46
CA MET A 118 -17.96 -1.30 14.56
C MET A 118 -18.98 -0.91 13.50
N GLU A 119 -19.92 0.00 13.82
CA GLU A 119 -20.86 0.57 12.86
C GLU A 119 -20.12 1.43 11.83
N LYS A 120 -19.29 2.38 12.29
CA LYS A 120 -18.50 3.29 11.44
C LYS A 120 -17.52 2.52 10.54
N VAL A 121 -16.81 1.52 11.07
CA VAL A 121 -15.93 0.63 10.31
C VAL A 121 -16.70 -0.10 9.21
N THR A 122 -17.85 -0.69 9.56
CA THR A 122 -18.68 -1.44 8.59
C THR A 122 -19.22 -0.53 7.48
N ASP A 123 -19.69 0.67 7.84
CA ASP A 123 -20.20 1.65 6.86
C ASP A 123 -19.10 2.09 5.89
N MET A 124 -17.90 2.40 6.39
CA MET A 124 -16.76 2.78 5.56
C MET A 124 -16.36 1.67 4.58
N LEU A 125 -16.19 0.44 5.07
CA LEU A 125 -15.80 -0.68 4.23
C LEU A 125 -16.85 -1.01 3.15
N ASN A 126 -18.13 -0.93 3.49
CA ASN A 126 -19.23 -1.14 2.53
C ASN A 126 -19.27 -0.06 1.43
N LYS A 127 -18.77 1.14 1.73
CA LYS A 127 -18.62 2.24 0.77
C LYS A 127 -17.28 2.21 0.02
N ASN A 128 -16.46 1.17 0.22
CA ASN A 128 -15.08 1.05 -0.30
C ASN A 128 -14.17 2.20 0.14
N ILE A 129 -14.39 2.74 1.34
CA ILE A 129 -13.58 3.78 1.95
C ILE A 129 -12.56 3.11 2.88
N PRO A 130 -11.24 3.28 2.65
CA PRO A 130 -10.21 2.67 3.49
C PRO A 130 -10.22 3.26 4.91
N LEU A 131 -10.09 2.41 5.90
CA LEU A 131 -10.23 2.80 7.32
C LEU A 131 -9.20 3.84 7.78
N ARG A 132 -8.02 3.91 7.14
CA ARG A 132 -6.99 4.91 7.45
C ARG A 132 -7.45 6.36 7.17
N THR A 133 -8.51 6.54 6.39
CA THR A 133 -9.03 7.87 6.03
C THR A 133 -10.16 8.34 6.93
N GLY A 134 -10.56 7.51 7.90
CA GLY A 134 -11.61 7.85 8.85
C GLY A 134 -11.17 8.94 9.83
N ASP A 135 -12.11 9.79 10.21
CA ASP A 135 -11.92 10.72 11.32
C ASP A 135 -12.17 9.98 12.64
N TRP A 136 -11.08 9.55 13.28
CA TRP A 136 -11.10 8.74 14.50
C TRP A 136 -10.62 9.53 15.72
N ASN A 137 -11.38 9.51 16.78
CA ASN A 137 -10.92 10.03 18.08
C ASN A 137 -9.98 9.03 18.79
N ILE A 138 -9.33 9.47 19.86
CA ILE A 138 -8.34 8.66 20.60
C ILE A 138 -8.93 7.35 21.14
N GLU A 139 -10.17 7.38 21.67
CA GLU A 139 -10.83 6.19 22.21
C GLU A 139 -11.20 5.20 21.08
N GLU A 140 -11.66 5.71 19.94
CA GLU A 140 -11.95 4.90 18.76
C GLU A 140 -10.68 4.24 18.21
N VAL A 141 -9.57 4.98 18.11
CA VAL A 141 -8.27 4.43 17.67
C VAL A 141 -7.80 3.31 18.61
N ALA A 142 -7.88 3.53 19.94
CA ALA A 142 -7.52 2.50 20.91
C ALA A 142 -8.38 1.24 20.73
N LYS A 143 -9.69 1.42 20.48
CA LYS A 143 -10.62 0.31 20.28
C LYS A 143 -10.41 -0.40 18.95
N ILE A 144 -10.10 0.30 17.87
CA ILE A 144 -9.74 -0.28 16.57
C ILE A 144 -8.49 -1.16 16.71
N ASN A 145 -7.44 -0.66 17.38
CA ASN A 145 -6.20 -1.41 17.61
C ASN A 145 -6.41 -2.66 18.48
N GLU A 146 -7.37 -2.63 19.40
CA GLU A 146 -7.73 -3.80 20.22
C GLU A 146 -8.53 -4.85 19.41
N LEU A 147 -9.51 -4.41 18.63
CA LEU A 147 -10.50 -5.29 18.02
C LEU A 147 -10.12 -5.81 16.64
N ILE A 148 -9.54 -4.95 15.81
CA ILE A 148 -9.31 -5.22 14.39
C ILE A 148 -7.91 -4.79 13.90
N PRO A 149 -6.82 -5.10 14.66
CA PRO A 149 -5.47 -4.60 14.35
C PRO A 149 -4.92 -5.07 13.00
N GLN A 150 -5.48 -6.13 12.40
CA GLN A 150 -5.00 -6.73 11.16
C GLN A 150 -5.72 -6.23 9.91
N CYS A 151 -6.60 -5.21 10.02
CA CYS A 151 -7.20 -4.61 8.83
C CYS A 151 -6.13 -4.02 7.92
N ILE A 152 -6.20 -4.40 6.65
CA ILE A 152 -5.24 -3.99 5.62
C ILE A 152 -5.44 -2.51 5.28
N THR A 153 -6.69 -2.06 5.24
CA THR A 153 -7.04 -0.68 4.89
C THR A 153 -6.68 0.35 5.98
N LEU A 154 -6.22 -0.09 7.16
CA LEU A 154 -5.62 0.77 8.19
C LEU A 154 -4.15 1.13 7.87
N LYS A 155 -3.45 0.29 7.09
CA LYS A 155 -2.02 0.43 6.84
C LYS A 155 -1.70 1.63 5.96
N PRO A 156 -0.54 2.29 6.20
CA PRO A 156 -0.06 3.35 5.31
C PRO A 156 0.27 2.77 3.93
N ILE A 157 -0.02 3.55 2.88
CA ILE A 157 0.27 3.20 1.49
C ILE A 157 1.14 4.27 0.86
N VAL A 158 2.14 3.83 0.10
CA VAL A 158 2.92 4.64 -0.84
C VAL A 158 2.64 4.15 -2.25
N TYR A 159 2.25 5.06 -3.14
CA TYR A 159 1.95 4.75 -4.53
C TYR A 159 3.20 4.92 -5.39
N LEU A 160 3.71 3.84 -5.96
CA LEU A 160 4.85 3.83 -6.87
C LEU A 160 4.32 3.78 -8.30
N VAL A 161 4.32 4.93 -9.00
CA VAL A 161 3.80 5.02 -10.36
C VAL A 161 4.90 4.68 -11.36
N ASN A 162 4.85 3.46 -11.90
CA ASN A 162 5.84 2.95 -12.83
C ASN A 162 5.60 3.48 -14.25
N LEU A 163 6.56 4.24 -14.76
CA LEU A 163 6.57 4.89 -16.06
C LEU A 163 7.56 4.21 -17.00
N ASP A 164 7.35 4.41 -18.29
CA ASP A 164 8.39 4.16 -19.30
C ASP A 164 9.57 5.12 -19.13
N THR A 165 10.77 4.71 -19.50
CA THR A 165 12.00 5.53 -19.39
C THR A 165 11.88 6.91 -20.05
N PRO A 166 11.31 7.06 -21.28
CA PRO A 166 11.12 8.37 -21.90
C PRO A 166 10.21 9.30 -21.08
N SER A 167 9.08 8.81 -20.57
CA SER A 167 8.15 9.61 -19.73
C SER A 167 8.80 9.99 -18.41
N PHE A 168 9.54 9.09 -17.79
CA PHE A 168 10.26 9.35 -16.55
C PHE A 168 11.32 10.45 -16.74
N LYS A 169 12.14 10.37 -17.80
CA LYS A 169 13.15 11.40 -18.13
C LYS A 169 12.52 12.77 -18.44
N ARG A 170 11.35 12.80 -19.09
CA ARG A 170 10.61 14.05 -19.36
C ARG A 170 9.89 14.61 -18.13
N LYS A 171 9.81 13.86 -17.03
CA LYS A 171 9.02 14.18 -15.83
C LYS A 171 7.54 14.44 -16.14
N GLY A 172 6.99 13.71 -17.13
CA GLY A 172 5.62 13.91 -17.58
C GLY A 172 5.00 12.66 -18.20
N ASN A 173 3.76 12.36 -17.76
CA ASN A 173 2.95 11.27 -18.27
C ASN A 173 1.47 11.66 -18.11
N LYS A 174 0.60 11.24 -19.04
CA LYS A 174 -0.84 11.55 -19.05
C LYS A 174 -1.58 11.09 -17.79
N TRP A 175 -1.05 10.09 -17.09
CA TRP A 175 -1.69 9.46 -15.93
C TRP A 175 -1.29 10.09 -14.59
N LEU A 176 -0.20 10.86 -14.51
CA LEU A 176 0.30 11.36 -13.21
C LEU A 176 -0.71 12.27 -12.50
N VAL A 177 -1.35 13.18 -13.23
CA VAL A 177 -2.38 14.09 -12.67
C VAL A 177 -3.61 13.31 -12.25
N PRO A 178 -4.27 12.49 -13.11
CA PRO A 178 -5.40 11.66 -12.69
C PRO A 178 -5.11 10.75 -11.49
N ILE A 179 -3.93 10.12 -11.42
CA ILE A 179 -3.52 9.29 -10.29
C ILE A 179 -3.42 10.12 -9.01
N ASN A 180 -2.77 11.28 -9.07
CA ASN A 180 -2.63 12.16 -7.91
C ASN A 180 -3.99 12.67 -7.41
N ASP A 181 -4.90 13.03 -8.31
CA ASP A 181 -6.25 13.46 -7.97
C ASP A 181 -7.06 12.33 -7.34
N TRP A 182 -6.94 11.12 -7.89
CA TRP A 182 -7.57 9.93 -7.32
C TRP A 182 -7.04 9.65 -5.90
N VAL A 183 -5.72 9.67 -5.71
CA VAL A 183 -5.09 9.44 -4.39
C VAL A 183 -5.59 10.49 -3.39
N ASN A 184 -5.63 11.77 -3.76
CA ASN A 184 -6.09 12.85 -2.89
C ASN A 184 -7.57 12.70 -2.50
N SER A 185 -8.42 12.25 -3.43
CA SER A 185 -9.85 12.01 -3.16
C SER A 185 -10.11 10.75 -2.32
N HIS A 186 -9.15 9.83 -2.25
CA HIS A 186 -9.25 8.58 -1.49
C HIS A 186 -8.36 8.56 -0.22
N GLY A 187 -8.22 9.72 0.43
CA GLY A 187 -7.56 9.87 1.71
C GLY A 187 -6.08 10.26 1.65
N GLY A 188 -5.60 10.62 0.49
CA GLY A 188 -4.23 11.07 0.29
C GLY A 188 -3.20 9.95 0.34
N GLY A 189 -1.94 10.33 0.25
CA GLY A 189 -0.81 9.42 0.27
C GLY A 189 0.37 9.98 -0.51
N ILE A 190 1.51 9.33 -0.38
CA ILE A 190 2.72 9.70 -1.12
C ILE A 190 2.66 9.03 -2.50
N VAL A 191 2.76 9.84 -3.56
CA VAL A 191 2.86 9.37 -4.95
C VAL A 191 4.30 9.60 -5.44
N ILE A 192 4.98 8.52 -5.81
CA ILE A 192 6.36 8.55 -6.27
C ILE A 192 6.41 7.99 -7.70
N PRO A 193 6.66 8.82 -8.71
CA PRO A 193 6.95 8.35 -10.06
C PRO A 193 8.29 7.61 -10.08
N ILE A 194 8.29 6.41 -10.64
CA ILE A 194 9.49 5.57 -10.82
C ILE A 194 9.57 5.09 -12.27
N SER A 195 10.71 4.57 -12.66
CA SER A 195 10.84 3.79 -13.90
C SER A 195 11.73 2.59 -13.64
N VAL A 196 11.11 1.42 -13.53
CA VAL A 196 11.85 0.18 -13.24
C VAL A 196 12.88 -0.13 -14.34
N SER A 197 12.57 0.14 -15.60
CA SER A 197 13.53 -0.04 -16.70
C SER A 197 14.74 0.89 -16.60
N TRP A 198 14.52 2.16 -16.21
CA TRP A 198 15.62 3.11 -15.99
C TRP A 198 16.49 2.71 -14.79
N GLU A 199 15.89 2.30 -13.69
CA GLU A 199 16.59 1.80 -12.50
C GLU A 199 17.38 0.51 -12.82
N GLN A 200 16.84 -0.37 -13.64
CA GLN A 200 17.51 -1.59 -14.08
C GLN A 200 18.76 -1.27 -14.90
N GLU A 201 18.68 -0.31 -15.84
CA GLU A 201 19.82 0.14 -16.62
C GLU A 201 20.91 0.74 -15.70
N LEU A 202 20.53 1.63 -14.79
CA LEU A 202 21.43 2.23 -13.81
C LEU A 202 22.10 1.17 -12.92
N TRP A 203 21.33 0.18 -12.47
CA TRP A 203 21.87 -0.92 -11.67
C TRP A 203 22.89 -1.75 -12.44
N ASN A 204 22.67 -2.01 -13.72
CA ASN A 204 23.59 -2.76 -14.57
C ASN A 204 24.94 -2.02 -14.77
N LEU A 205 24.91 -0.69 -14.74
CA LEU A 205 26.09 0.16 -14.87
C LEU A 205 26.85 0.41 -13.55
N ARG A 206 26.33 0.02 -12.41
CA ARG A 206 26.85 0.36 -11.07
C ARG A 206 28.32 0.00 -10.82
N ALA A 207 28.86 -1.00 -11.55
CA ALA A 207 30.26 -1.41 -11.43
C ALA A 207 31.23 -0.48 -12.21
N ASP A 208 30.71 0.27 -13.21
CA ASP A 208 31.46 1.23 -14.00
C ASP A 208 31.04 2.65 -13.65
N LYS A 209 31.89 3.33 -12.88
CA LYS A 209 31.60 4.68 -12.39
C LYS A 209 31.46 5.70 -13.52
N ALA A 210 32.32 5.59 -14.56
CA ALA A 210 32.28 6.52 -15.70
C ALA A 210 31.01 6.34 -16.53
N ALA A 211 30.61 5.09 -16.81
CA ALA A 211 29.35 4.78 -17.48
C ALA A 211 28.13 5.23 -16.67
N THR A 212 28.15 5.04 -15.35
CA THR A 212 27.10 5.51 -14.44
C THR A 212 26.95 7.03 -14.47
N GLU A 213 28.06 7.78 -14.38
CA GLU A 213 28.05 9.25 -14.44
C GLU A 213 27.54 9.76 -15.80
N ALA A 214 27.97 9.13 -16.91
CA ALA A 214 27.49 9.45 -18.25
C ALA A 214 25.99 9.19 -18.40
N PHE A 215 25.49 8.06 -17.91
CA PHE A 215 24.06 7.71 -17.93
C PHE A 215 23.21 8.71 -17.13
N LEU A 216 23.66 9.08 -15.93
CA LEU A 216 22.97 10.07 -15.10
C LEU A 216 22.97 11.46 -15.75
N ALA A 217 24.08 11.89 -16.36
CA ALA A 217 24.17 13.14 -17.11
C ALA A 217 23.20 13.17 -18.29
N ALA A 218 23.09 12.07 -19.04
CA ALA A 218 22.13 11.91 -20.15
C ALA A 218 20.65 11.84 -19.70
N SER A 219 20.42 11.66 -18.42
CA SER A 219 19.07 11.54 -17.82
C SER A 219 18.53 12.85 -17.23
N ASN A 220 19.00 14.01 -17.69
CA ASN A 220 18.55 15.35 -17.26
C ASN A 220 18.60 15.57 -15.74
N GLY A 221 19.62 15.03 -15.07
CA GLY A 221 19.80 15.15 -13.64
C GLY A 221 18.81 14.34 -12.80
N GLN A 222 18.14 13.36 -13.39
CA GLN A 222 17.32 12.39 -12.67
C GLN A 222 18.21 11.60 -11.71
N LYS A 223 17.72 11.38 -10.49
CA LYS A 223 18.38 10.58 -9.46
C LYS A 223 17.47 9.41 -9.09
N SER A 224 18.06 8.27 -8.77
CA SER A 224 17.34 7.15 -8.19
C SER A 224 16.91 7.43 -6.76
#